data_bca91b473d11ea8547d22e884a979719
#
_entry.id   bca91b473d11ea8547d22e884a979719
#
_cell.length_a   1.000
_cell.length_b   1.000
_cell.length_c   1.000
_cell.angle_alpha   90.00
_cell.angle_beta   90.00
_cell.angle_gamma   90.00
#
_symmetry.space_group_name_H-M   'P 1'
#
loop_
_entity.id
_entity.type
_entity.pdbx_description
1 polymer ?
#
loop_
_entity_poly.entity_id
_entity_poly.type
_entity_poly.pdbx_seq_one_letter_code
_entity_poly.pdbx_strand_id
1 'polypeptide(L)'
;MCAITGIFTEKPNVCLSIYNALTVLQHRGQDAAGMATCDDNGVLKMHKDNGLVRDVFDEKKMIHLTGQYGLGHTRYPTAGSSSNSEAQPFYVNSPFGLVLAHNWNLVNASNLSDELYK
;
A
#
# COMPACT_ATOMS: atom_id res chain seq x y z
N MET A 1 -8.33 -10.64 -7.28
CA MET A 1 -7.27 -9.82 -7.90
C MET A 1 -7.14 -8.51 -7.15
N CYS A 2 -5.94 -8.14 -6.78
CA CYS A 2 -5.68 -6.86 -6.10
C CYS A 2 -5.84 -5.67 -7.05
N ALA A 3 -5.86 -4.47 -6.49
CA ALA A 3 -5.74 -3.24 -7.25
C ALA A 3 -4.56 -2.40 -6.75
N ILE A 4 -3.91 -1.72 -7.66
CA ILE A 4 -2.80 -0.83 -7.39
C ILE A 4 -3.10 0.52 -8.05
N THR A 5 -2.81 1.60 -7.35
CA THR A 5 -2.82 2.95 -7.90
C THR A 5 -1.55 3.67 -7.53
N GLY A 6 -0.97 4.38 -8.48
CA GLY A 6 0.16 5.27 -8.25
C GLY A 6 -0.17 6.65 -8.77
N ILE A 7 0.04 7.68 -7.97
CA ILE A 7 -0.28 9.06 -8.33
C ILE A 7 0.91 9.96 -7.99
N PHE A 8 1.24 10.77 -8.96
CA PHE A 8 2.16 11.90 -8.85
C PHE A 8 1.39 13.18 -9.12
N THR A 9 1.51 14.17 -8.26
CA THR A 9 0.85 15.47 -8.45
C THR A 9 1.76 16.60 -7.99
N GLU A 10 1.61 17.77 -8.61
CA GLU A 10 2.29 18.97 -8.15
C GLU A 10 1.64 19.62 -6.92
N LYS A 11 0.43 19.16 -6.56
CA LYS A 11 -0.31 19.66 -5.42
C LYS A 11 -0.11 18.75 -4.20
N PRO A 12 0.01 19.28 -2.98
CA PRO A 12 -0.05 18.48 -1.77
C PRO A 12 -1.42 17.79 -1.64
N ASN A 13 -1.47 16.72 -0.83
CA ASN A 13 -2.67 15.89 -0.58
C ASN A 13 -3.01 14.86 -1.67
N VAL A 14 -2.00 14.19 -2.16
CA VAL A 14 -2.18 13.02 -3.05
C VAL A 14 -3.05 11.94 -2.38
N CYS A 15 -3.09 11.88 -1.05
CA CYS A 15 -3.84 10.87 -0.33
C CYS A 15 -5.34 10.86 -0.66
N LEU A 16 -5.96 12.01 -0.87
CA LEU A 16 -7.38 12.08 -1.24
C LEU A 16 -7.61 11.49 -2.64
N SER A 17 -6.72 11.77 -3.58
CA SER A 17 -6.79 11.20 -4.92
C SER A 17 -6.62 9.68 -4.91
N ILE A 18 -5.69 9.18 -4.10
CA ILE A 18 -5.49 7.73 -3.91
C ILE A 18 -6.70 7.10 -3.24
N TYR A 19 -7.24 7.73 -2.19
CA TYR A 19 -8.44 7.26 -1.51
C TYR A 19 -9.62 7.10 -2.49
N ASN A 20 -9.85 8.10 -3.31
CA ASN A 20 -10.91 8.06 -4.33
C ASN A 20 -10.66 6.96 -5.36
N ALA A 21 -9.43 6.81 -5.83
CA ALA A 21 -9.07 5.74 -6.76
C ALA A 21 -9.28 4.35 -6.15
N LEU A 22 -8.83 4.13 -4.92
CA LEU A 22 -9.02 2.87 -4.22
C LEU A 22 -10.49 2.57 -3.94
N THR A 23 -11.30 3.58 -3.66
CA THR A 23 -12.75 3.43 -3.48
C THR A 23 -13.41 2.92 -4.77
N VAL A 24 -13.04 3.47 -5.92
CA VAL A 24 -13.51 2.99 -7.23
C VAL A 24 -13.03 1.56 -7.51
N LEU A 25 -11.81 1.22 -7.09
CA LEU A 25 -11.19 -0.08 -7.29
C LEU A 25 -11.52 -1.10 -6.19
N GLN A 26 -12.36 -0.75 -5.21
CA GLN A 26 -12.68 -1.59 -4.05
C GLN A 26 -13.20 -2.98 -4.44
N HIS A 27 -13.90 -3.10 -5.56
CA HIS A 27 -14.43 -4.38 -6.06
C HIS A 27 -13.32 -5.40 -6.39
N ARG A 28 -12.08 -4.96 -6.59
CA ARG A 28 -10.94 -5.83 -6.90
C ARG A 28 -10.30 -6.45 -5.66
N GLY A 29 -10.49 -5.84 -4.49
CA GLY A 29 -9.95 -6.37 -3.25
C GLY A 29 -10.64 -5.74 -2.04
N GLN A 30 -11.11 -6.59 -1.11
CA GLN A 30 -11.91 -6.17 0.05
C GLN A 30 -11.32 -6.66 1.38
N ASP A 31 -10.18 -7.31 1.34
CA ASP A 31 -9.53 -7.92 2.51
C ASP A 31 -8.69 -6.91 3.29
N ALA A 32 -7.94 -6.10 2.60
CA ALA A 32 -7.07 -5.10 3.19
C ALA A 32 -6.89 -3.91 2.24
N ALA A 33 -6.57 -2.76 2.80
CA ALA A 33 -6.24 -1.57 2.05
C ALA A 33 -5.01 -0.88 2.64
N GLY A 34 -4.23 -0.24 1.80
CA GLY A 34 -3.05 0.48 2.25
C GLY A 34 -2.67 1.61 1.31
N MET A 35 -1.96 2.57 1.86
CA MET A 35 -1.49 3.75 1.15
C MET A 35 -0.15 4.19 1.71
N ALA A 36 0.75 4.57 0.82
CA ALA A 36 1.99 5.24 1.17
C ALA A 36 2.09 6.55 0.39
N THR A 37 2.54 7.59 1.04
CA THR A 37 2.76 8.91 0.45
C THR A 37 4.18 9.39 0.71
N CYS A 38 4.68 10.25 -0.15
CA CYS A 38 5.99 10.86 -0.03
C CYS A 38 5.90 12.34 -0.35
N ASP A 39 6.54 13.17 0.45
CA ASP A 39 6.65 14.60 0.21
C ASP A 39 7.94 14.98 -0.54
N ASP A 40 8.10 16.26 -0.86
CA ASP A 40 9.28 16.78 -1.57
C ASP A 40 10.58 16.64 -0.79
N ASN A 41 10.51 16.46 0.52
CA ASN A 41 11.67 16.23 1.39
C ASN A 41 12.06 14.74 1.45
N GLY A 42 11.33 13.88 0.74
CA GLY A 42 11.57 12.44 0.76
C GLY A 42 11.03 11.74 2.01
N VAL A 43 10.14 12.38 2.76
CA VAL A 43 9.53 11.77 3.94
C VAL A 43 8.40 10.85 3.50
N LEU A 44 8.58 9.55 3.77
CA LEU A 44 7.57 8.52 3.52
C LEU A 44 6.63 8.38 4.71
N LYS A 45 5.34 8.31 4.41
CA LYS A 45 4.28 8.06 5.39
C LYS A 45 3.42 6.92 4.87
N MET A 46 2.98 6.04 5.74
CA MET A 46 2.21 4.87 5.34
C MET A 46 1.17 4.52 6.39
N HIS A 47 0.01 4.10 5.92
CA HIS A 47 -1.01 3.45 6.73
C HIS A 47 -1.65 2.31 5.93
N LYS A 48 -1.83 1.18 6.60
CA LYS A 48 -2.48 0.00 6.04
C LYS A 48 -3.10 -0.83 7.14
N ASP A 49 -4.21 -1.47 6.81
CA ASP A 49 -4.91 -2.37 7.73
C ASP A 49 -5.85 -3.31 6.95
N ASN A 50 -6.37 -4.31 7.64
CA ASN A 50 -7.45 -5.14 7.13
C ASN A 50 -8.75 -4.34 7.09
N GLY A 51 -9.55 -4.58 6.07
CA GLY A 51 -10.86 -3.96 5.90
C GLY A 51 -11.02 -3.20 4.58
N LEU A 52 -12.18 -2.58 4.45
CA LEU A 52 -12.50 -1.75 3.29
C LEU A 52 -11.77 -0.41 3.36
N VAL A 53 -11.56 0.21 2.21
CA VAL A 53 -10.90 1.52 2.10
C VAL A 53 -11.51 2.55 3.07
N ARG A 54 -12.83 2.65 3.14
CA ARG A 54 -13.54 3.57 4.03
C ARG A 54 -13.31 3.30 5.52
N ASP A 55 -13.04 2.05 5.88
CA ASP A 55 -12.84 1.64 7.27
C ASP A 55 -11.37 1.79 7.70
N VAL A 56 -10.45 1.57 6.75
CA VAL A 56 -9.00 1.68 6.98
C VAL A 56 -8.56 3.15 7.04
N PHE A 57 -9.13 4.00 6.19
CA PHE A 57 -8.74 5.40 6.07
C PHE A 57 -9.83 6.32 6.61
N ASP A 58 -9.74 6.65 7.87
CA ASP A 58 -10.52 7.72 8.47
C ASP A 58 -9.83 9.08 8.30
N GLU A 59 -10.53 10.15 8.63
CA GLU A 59 -10.04 11.52 8.51
C GLU A 59 -8.73 11.74 9.29
N LYS A 60 -8.62 11.17 10.49
CA LYS A 60 -7.43 11.32 11.34
C LYS A 60 -6.19 10.70 10.71
N LYS A 61 -6.34 9.56 10.08
CA LYS A 61 -5.24 8.86 9.41
C LYS A 61 -4.85 9.57 8.12
N MET A 62 -5.82 10.06 7.36
CA MET A 62 -5.56 10.76 6.11
C MET A 62 -4.84 12.09 6.30
N ILE A 63 -5.07 12.80 7.40
CA ILE A 63 -4.37 14.05 7.72
C ILE A 63 -2.85 13.84 7.80
N HIS A 64 -2.40 12.69 8.25
CA HIS A 64 -0.97 12.37 8.36
C HIS A 64 -0.32 11.90 7.06
N LEU A 65 -1.11 11.51 6.07
CA LEU A 65 -0.62 11.00 4.80
C LEU A 65 -0.42 12.14 3.78
N THR A 66 0.42 13.08 4.13
CA THR A 66 0.73 14.24 3.29
C THR A 66 1.80 13.91 2.25
N GLY A 67 1.76 14.56 1.11
CA GLY A 67 2.76 14.41 0.05
C GLY A 67 2.19 14.59 -1.34
N GLN A 68 3.09 14.55 -2.34
CA GLN A 68 2.77 14.71 -3.76
C GLN A 68 2.84 13.39 -4.54
N TYR A 69 3.52 12.39 -4.00
CA TYR A 69 3.63 11.05 -4.60
C TYR A 69 2.95 10.04 -3.72
N GLY A 70 2.36 9.03 -4.31
CA GLY A 70 1.81 7.97 -3.47
C GLY A 70 1.46 6.71 -4.24
N LEU A 71 1.40 5.62 -3.48
CA LEU A 71 0.92 4.31 -3.88
C LEU A 71 -0.25 3.91 -3.01
N GLY A 72 -1.25 3.32 -3.64
CA GLY A 72 -2.37 2.69 -2.94
C GLY A 72 -2.57 1.26 -3.40
N HIS A 73 -3.11 0.43 -2.53
CA HIS A 73 -3.35 -0.98 -2.78
C HIS A 73 -4.62 -1.45 -2.07
N THR A 74 -5.42 -2.25 -2.77
CA THR A 74 -6.49 -3.06 -2.16
C THR A 74 -6.18 -4.52 -2.41
N ARG A 75 -6.23 -5.33 -1.34
CA ARG A 75 -5.86 -6.73 -1.39
C ARG A 75 -7.07 -7.63 -1.60
N TYR A 76 -6.90 -8.58 -2.50
CA TYR A 76 -7.74 -9.76 -2.61
C TYR A 76 -6.98 -10.97 -2.03
N PRO A 77 -7.53 -11.73 -1.08
CA PRO A 77 -6.82 -12.87 -0.51
C PRO A 77 -6.70 -13.97 -1.55
N THR A 78 -5.46 -14.35 -1.92
CA THR A 78 -5.21 -15.38 -2.92
C THR A 78 -4.75 -16.69 -2.30
N ALA A 79 -3.82 -16.64 -1.38
CA ALA A 79 -3.33 -17.77 -0.61
C ALA A 79 -2.56 -17.24 0.59
N GLY A 80 -2.84 -17.74 1.76
CA GLY A 80 -2.16 -17.28 2.98
C GLY A 80 -3.12 -16.76 4.05
N SER A 81 -2.55 -16.30 5.13
CA SER A 81 -3.32 -15.76 6.26
C SER A 81 -3.84 -14.36 5.95
N SER A 82 -4.98 -14.02 6.51
CA SER A 82 -5.51 -12.65 6.51
C SER A 82 -4.83 -11.76 7.56
N SER A 83 -3.52 -11.89 7.74
CA SER A 83 -2.80 -11.08 8.72
C SER A 83 -2.53 -9.67 8.19
N ASN A 84 -2.52 -8.68 9.09
CA ASN A 84 -2.17 -7.29 8.75
C ASN A 84 -0.77 -7.17 8.13
N SER A 85 0.11 -8.13 8.38
CA SER A 85 1.46 -8.17 7.82
C SER A 85 1.48 -8.33 6.29
N GLU A 86 0.40 -8.82 5.71
CA GLU A 86 0.29 -9.01 4.26
C GLU A 86 -0.43 -7.86 3.55
N ALA A 87 -0.97 -6.90 4.28
CA ALA A 87 -1.50 -5.67 3.68
C ALA A 87 -0.37 -4.88 3.02
N GLN A 88 -0.66 -4.30 1.87
CA GLN A 88 0.30 -3.55 1.07
C GLN A 88 -0.06 -2.05 1.07
N PRO A 89 0.89 -1.15 0.77
CA PRO A 89 2.26 -1.40 0.31
C PRO A 89 3.21 -1.96 1.37
N PHE A 90 4.32 -2.55 0.92
CA PHE A 90 5.43 -2.96 1.78
C PHE A 90 6.50 -1.88 1.83
N TYR A 91 7.12 -1.73 3.00
CA TYR A 91 8.21 -0.78 3.21
C TYR A 91 9.50 -1.49 3.59
N VAL A 92 10.60 -1.08 2.97
CA VAL A 92 11.95 -1.53 3.31
C VAL A 92 12.84 -0.31 3.48
N ASN A 93 13.51 -0.20 4.63
CA ASN A 93 14.30 0.97 4.99
C ASN A 93 15.68 1.04 4.31
N SER A 94 16.16 -0.04 3.71
CA SER A 94 17.52 -0.11 3.15
C SER A 94 17.48 -0.27 1.64
N PRO A 95 18.38 0.42 0.89
CA PRO A 95 19.36 1.44 1.36
C PRO A 95 18.76 2.86 1.49
N PHE A 96 17.62 3.17 0.83
CA PHE A 96 17.10 4.53 0.72
C PHE A 96 15.65 4.69 1.16
N GLY A 97 15.04 3.65 1.70
CA GLY A 97 13.60 3.60 1.90
C GLY A 97 12.86 3.32 0.58
N LEU A 98 12.25 2.15 0.51
CA LEU A 98 11.49 1.71 -0.67
C LEU A 98 10.08 1.33 -0.25
N VAL A 99 9.13 1.68 -1.09
CA VAL A 99 7.74 1.25 -0.97
C VAL A 99 7.37 0.47 -2.22
N LEU A 100 6.83 -0.72 -2.03
CA LEU A 100 6.45 -1.63 -3.10
C LEU A 100 5.02 -2.12 -2.93
N ALA A 101 4.29 -2.15 -4.03
CA ALA A 101 3.00 -2.82 -4.13
C ALA A 101 2.99 -3.76 -5.34
N HIS A 102 2.33 -4.90 -5.21
CA HIS A 102 2.23 -5.88 -6.30
C HIS A 102 0.86 -6.55 -6.35
N ASN A 103 0.55 -7.15 -7.49
CA ASN A 103 -0.67 -7.90 -7.74
C ASN A 103 -0.32 -9.30 -8.31
N TRP A 104 0.35 -10.12 -7.51
CA TRP A 104 0.76 -11.48 -7.87
C TRP A 104 1.21 -12.27 -6.64
N ASN A 105 1.47 -13.58 -6.82
CA ASN A 105 2.02 -14.46 -5.80
C ASN A 105 3.37 -15.01 -6.22
N LEU A 106 4.30 -15.11 -5.27
CA LEU A 106 5.55 -15.85 -5.43
C LEU A 106 5.33 -17.31 -5.04
N VAL A 107 5.35 -18.21 -6.01
CA VAL A 107 5.19 -19.65 -5.77
C VAL A 107 6.42 -20.29 -5.12
N ASN A 108 7.58 -19.64 -5.22
CA ASN A 108 8.87 -20.09 -4.68
C ASN A 108 9.41 -19.16 -3.59
N ALA A 109 8.54 -18.49 -2.85
CA ALA A 109 8.93 -17.51 -1.83
C ALA A 109 9.86 -18.10 -0.76
N SER A 110 9.61 -19.33 -0.32
CA SER A 110 10.46 -20.00 0.66
C SER A 110 11.88 -20.23 0.13
N ASN A 111 12.02 -20.69 -1.10
CA ASN A 111 13.33 -20.93 -1.72
C ASN A 111 14.11 -19.63 -1.89
N LEU A 112 13.45 -18.56 -2.33
CA LEU A 112 14.06 -17.23 -2.46
C LEU A 112 14.50 -16.66 -1.10
N SER A 113 13.68 -16.83 -0.08
CA SER A 113 14.01 -16.43 1.28
C SER A 113 15.27 -17.16 1.79
N ASP A 114 15.34 -18.47 1.57
CA ASP A 114 16.50 -19.28 1.97
C ASP A 114 17.77 -18.85 1.25
N GLU A 115 17.68 -18.43 -0.01
CA GLU A 115 18.83 -17.91 -0.76
C GLU A 115 19.29 -16.54 -0.25
N LEU A 116 18.37 -15.67 0.15
CA LEU A 116 18.70 -14.33 0.63
C LEU A 116 19.35 -14.33 2.02
N TYR A 117 19.06 -15.35 2.84
CA TYR A 117 19.60 -15.46 4.20
C TYR A 117 20.87 -16.35 4.30
N LYS A 118 21.38 -16.83 3.18
CA LYS A 118 22.68 -17.53 3.10
C LYS A 118 23.83 -16.52 3.05
#